data_4c2abdec275c532669bda3f810629a9e
#
_entry.id   4c2abdec275c532669bda3f810629a9e
#
_cell.length_a   1.000
_cell.length_b   1.000
_cell.length_c   1.000
_cell.angle_alpha   90.00
_cell.angle_beta   90.00
_cell.angle_gamma   90.00
#
_symmetry.space_group_name_H-M   'P 1'
#
loop_
_entity.id
_entity.type
_entity.pdbx_description
1 polymer ?
#
loop_
_entity_poly.entity_id
_entity_poly.type
_entity_poly.pdbx_seq_one_letter_code
_entity_poly.pdbx_strand_id
1 'polypeptide(L)'
;SRFSIEGPVDVLSLNIPYFDFIERPEESVAKVPSSPPVRVVCAKQGSSEFVRDVLMGLGRENVTYLHGGINTWGNVLIPKRVNSEDSSYELWQFNRPGKASCSYGLIYGAEMYVFDPSKNSQFYVEFAEGRGAKISHTFETHLQADYISGSAKISDATGAIFAAHPGDFSGSVYDYHPLSDGEVFNFNDGSGPVVQVVHSPGHTPGSTTYVIDEKFMLSGDTVFI
;
A
#
# COMPACT_ATOMS: atom_id res chain seq x y z
N SER A 1 12.12 8.79 17.74
CA SER A 1 11.91 7.46 17.14
C SER A 1 13.16 7.06 16.40
N ARG A 2 13.72 5.90 16.73
CA ARG A 2 14.85 5.33 15.99
C ARG A 2 14.25 4.54 14.82
N PHE A 3 14.58 4.94 13.61
CA PHE A 3 14.36 4.10 12.43
C PHE A 3 15.59 3.22 12.26
N SER A 4 15.41 1.91 12.27
CA SER A 4 16.41 0.98 11.73
C SER A 4 16.04 0.68 10.29
N ILE A 5 17.01 0.75 9.38
CA ILE A 5 16.86 0.31 8.01
C ILE A 5 17.59 -1.02 7.94
N GLU A 6 16.81 -2.10 7.84
CA GLU A 6 17.36 -3.43 7.55
C GLU A 6 17.41 -3.62 6.03
N GLY A 7 18.55 -4.02 5.51
CA GLY A 7 18.76 -4.23 4.09
C GLY A 7 20.13 -4.86 3.81
N PRO A 8 20.38 -5.29 2.58
CA PRO A 8 21.62 -5.96 2.20
C PRO A 8 22.86 -5.03 2.15
N VAL A 9 22.71 -3.77 2.55
CA VAL A 9 23.76 -2.76 2.53
C VAL A 9 23.93 -2.20 3.94
N ASP A 10 25.19 -2.07 4.41
CA ASP A 10 25.51 -1.40 5.66
C ASP A 10 25.12 0.08 5.57
N VAL A 11 24.07 0.44 6.28
CA VAL A 11 23.57 1.82 6.36
C VAL A 11 23.92 2.39 7.73
N LEU A 12 24.74 3.43 7.75
CA LEU A 12 24.96 4.20 8.96
C LEU A 12 23.75 5.11 9.22
N SER A 13 23.01 4.84 10.29
CA SER A 13 21.88 5.66 10.73
C SER A 13 22.31 6.64 11.82
N LEU A 14 22.12 7.94 11.57
CA LEU A 14 22.39 9.01 12.51
C LEU A 14 21.10 9.74 12.86
N ASN A 15 20.91 10.04 14.14
CA ASN A 15 19.81 10.88 14.61
C ASN A 15 20.37 12.17 15.18
N ILE A 16 20.29 13.25 14.39
CA ILE A 16 20.75 14.59 14.78
C ILE A 16 19.50 15.49 14.73
N PRO A 17 19.12 16.15 15.85
CA PRO A 17 18.00 17.07 15.87
C PRO A 17 18.19 18.21 14.84
N TYR A 18 17.14 18.54 14.09
CA TYR A 18 17.26 19.60 13.07
C TYR A 18 17.53 20.98 13.68
N PHE A 19 17.13 21.20 14.93
CA PHE A 19 17.46 22.42 15.69
C PHE A 19 18.96 22.61 15.87
N ASP A 20 19.74 21.52 16.01
CA ASP A 20 21.20 21.61 16.08
C ASP A 20 21.80 22.19 14.79
N PHE A 21 21.18 21.93 13.64
CA PHE A 21 21.60 22.52 12.36
C PHE A 21 21.22 24.00 12.24
N ILE A 22 20.23 24.49 13.00
CA ILE A 22 19.89 25.91 13.09
C ILE A 22 20.87 26.63 13.99
N GLU A 23 21.13 26.09 15.18
CA GLU A 23 21.92 26.74 16.24
C GLU A 23 23.42 26.59 16.01
N ARG A 24 23.86 25.43 15.52
CA ARG A 24 25.28 25.04 15.37
C ARG A 24 25.50 24.27 14.07
N PRO A 25 25.34 24.92 12.92
CA PRO A 25 25.34 24.23 11.61
C PRO A 25 26.69 23.54 11.34
N GLU A 26 27.80 24.16 11.56
CA GLU A 26 29.14 23.63 11.30
C GLU A 26 29.46 22.39 12.14
N GLU A 27 29.12 22.42 13.43
CA GLU A 27 29.29 21.28 14.33
C GLU A 27 28.39 20.11 13.96
N SER A 28 27.17 20.42 13.53
CA SER A 28 26.20 19.41 13.09
C SER A 28 26.60 18.75 11.78
N VAL A 29 27.07 19.51 10.81
CA VAL A 29 27.62 19.01 9.54
C VAL A 29 28.86 18.16 9.77
N ALA A 30 29.72 18.51 10.73
CA ALA A 30 30.91 17.71 11.05
C ALA A 30 30.57 16.29 11.57
N LYS A 31 29.38 16.08 12.15
CA LYS A 31 28.89 14.76 12.59
C LYS A 31 28.43 13.88 11.43
N VAL A 32 28.16 14.47 10.27
CA VAL A 32 27.67 13.73 9.09
C VAL A 32 28.87 13.29 8.25
N PRO A 33 29.01 11.99 7.91
CA PRO A 33 30.09 11.50 7.06
C PRO A 33 30.17 12.23 5.71
N SER A 34 31.39 12.39 5.20
CA SER A 34 31.63 13.02 3.88
C SER A 34 31.35 12.08 2.71
N SER A 35 31.30 10.80 2.96
CA SER A 35 31.00 9.72 2.00
C SER A 35 30.34 8.59 2.80
N PRO A 36 29.39 7.84 2.28
CA PRO A 36 28.70 7.79 1.00
C PRO A 36 27.54 8.82 0.86
N PRO A 37 26.64 8.68 -0.14
CA PRO A 37 25.49 9.58 -0.31
C PRO A 37 24.66 9.69 0.97
N VAL A 38 24.30 10.92 1.33
CA VAL A 38 23.48 11.19 2.52
C VAL A 38 22.02 11.29 2.16
N ARG A 39 21.16 10.58 2.89
CA ARG A 39 19.70 10.68 2.77
C ARG A 39 19.11 11.22 4.05
N VAL A 40 18.51 12.39 3.96
CA VAL A 40 17.90 13.08 5.11
C VAL A 40 16.41 12.76 5.16
N VAL A 41 15.92 12.36 6.32
CA VAL A 41 14.54 11.94 6.49
C VAL A 41 13.94 12.61 7.72
N CYS A 42 12.72 13.12 7.60
CA CYS A 42 11.92 13.61 8.71
C CYS A 42 10.44 13.21 8.55
N ALA A 43 9.58 13.58 9.48
CA ALA A 43 8.17 13.18 9.46
C ALA A 43 7.41 13.75 8.24
N LYS A 44 7.60 15.02 7.89
CA LYS A 44 6.79 15.71 6.86
C LYS A 44 7.55 16.19 5.63
N GLN A 45 8.77 16.64 5.71
CA GLN A 45 9.67 17.15 4.65
C GLN A 45 10.45 18.38 5.08
N GLY A 46 9.82 19.44 5.61
CA GLY A 46 10.44 20.76 5.77
C GLY A 46 11.76 20.73 6.53
N SER A 47 11.84 19.99 7.66
CA SER A 47 13.10 19.87 8.41
C SER A 47 14.18 19.12 7.62
N SER A 48 13.84 18.10 6.84
CA SER A 48 14.83 17.34 6.04
C SER A 48 15.32 18.15 4.84
N GLU A 49 14.46 18.94 4.22
CA GLU A 49 14.81 19.87 3.15
C GLU A 49 15.77 20.94 3.64
N PHE A 50 15.44 21.59 4.77
CA PHE A 50 16.33 22.55 5.42
C PHE A 50 17.70 21.96 5.74
N VAL A 51 17.74 20.77 6.37
CA VAL A 51 19.02 20.11 6.71
C VAL A 51 19.82 19.75 5.46
N ARG A 52 19.15 19.28 4.38
CA ARG A 52 19.80 19.05 3.09
C ARG A 52 20.49 20.34 2.59
N ASP A 53 19.78 21.47 2.65
CA ASP A 53 20.31 22.76 2.16
C ASP A 53 21.51 23.25 2.99
N VAL A 54 21.44 23.06 4.32
CA VAL A 54 22.59 23.38 5.21
C VAL A 54 23.79 22.49 4.89
N LEU A 55 23.58 21.17 4.72
CA LEU A 55 24.66 20.23 4.37
C LEU A 55 25.31 20.60 3.05
N MET A 56 24.51 20.90 2.03
CA MET A 56 25.01 21.29 0.70
C MET A 56 25.72 22.66 0.74
N GLY A 57 25.17 23.63 1.47
CA GLY A 57 25.76 24.96 1.64
C GLY A 57 27.12 24.92 2.33
N LEU A 58 27.37 23.92 3.18
CA LEU A 58 28.65 23.70 3.87
C LEU A 58 29.51 22.59 3.17
N GLY A 59 29.29 22.39 1.87
CA GLY A 59 30.17 21.60 1.01
C GLY A 59 29.96 20.10 1.01
N ARG A 60 28.83 19.60 1.52
CA ARG A 60 28.46 18.19 1.37
C ARG A 60 27.81 17.96 0.01
N GLU A 61 28.32 17.02 -0.77
CA GLU A 61 27.77 16.61 -2.06
C GLU A 61 26.87 15.39 -1.89
N ASN A 62 26.03 15.12 -2.89
CA ASN A 62 25.14 13.93 -2.96
C ASN A 62 24.21 13.79 -1.74
N VAL A 63 23.66 14.92 -1.31
CA VAL A 63 22.64 14.95 -0.24
C VAL A 63 21.26 14.99 -0.87
N THR A 64 20.42 14.02 -0.49
CA THR A 64 19.01 13.96 -0.90
C THR A 64 18.10 13.92 0.33
N TYR A 65 16.83 14.25 0.15
CA TYR A 65 15.85 14.10 1.21
C TYR A 65 14.62 13.34 0.72
N LEU A 66 13.87 12.75 1.65
CA LEU A 66 12.63 12.06 1.35
C LEU A 66 11.52 13.08 1.16
N HIS A 67 11.03 13.22 -0.08
CA HIS A 67 9.91 14.10 -0.41
C HIS A 67 8.64 13.66 0.34
N GLY A 68 7.95 14.63 0.97
CA GLY A 68 6.79 14.36 1.81
C GLY A 68 7.10 13.67 3.14
N GLY A 69 8.35 13.29 3.38
CA GLY A 69 8.80 12.64 4.61
C GLY A 69 8.21 11.24 4.83
N ILE A 70 8.36 10.72 6.06
CA ILE A 70 7.85 9.39 6.45
C ILE A 70 6.33 9.29 6.31
N ASN A 71 5.60 10.37 6.50
CA ASN A 71 4.14 10.36 6.36
C ASN A 71 3.69 10.02 4.93
N THR A 72 4.40 10.53 3.93
CA THR A 72 4.13 10.18 2.53
C THR A 72 4.65 8.78 2.20
N TRP A 73 5.85 8.44 2.65
CA TRP A 73 6.41 7.10 2.50
C TRP A 73 5.49 6.01 3.04
N GLY A 74 4.86 6.26 4.19
CA GLY A 74 3.90 5.34 4.79
C GLY A 74 2.65 5.04 3.94
N ASN A 75 2.42 5.79 2.85
CA ASN A 75 1.30 5.61 1.93
C ASN A 75 1.75 5.18 0.51
N VAL A 76 3.04 5.04 0.28
CA VAL A 76 3.57 4.58 -1.02
C VAL A 76 3.11 3.14 -1.27
N LEU A 77 2.59 2.90 -2.46
CA LEU A 77 2.22 1.58 -2.97
C LEU A 77 3.12 1.27 -4.17
N ILE A 78 3.74 0.10 -4.14
CA ILE A 78 4.64 -0.35 -5.20
C ILE A 78 3.95 -1.49 -5.94
N PRO A 79 3.50 -1.27 -7.19
CA PRO A 79 2.85 -2.31 -7.97
C PRO A 79 3.86 -3.33 -8.47
N LYS A 80 3.48 -4.61 -8.36
CA LYS A 80 4.23 -5.73 -8.92
C LYS A 80 3.24 -6.70 -9.56
N ARG A 81 3.39 -7.01 -10.84
CA ARG A 81 2.61 -8.04 -11.49
C ARG A 81 2.96 -9.42 -10.91
N VAL A 82 1.94 -10.22 -10.60
CA VAL A 82 2.10 -11.52 -9.93
C VAL A 82 1.99 -12.68 -10.90
N ASN A 83 1.10 -12.55 -11.91
CA ASN A 83 0.92 -13.57 -12.94
C ASN A 83 1.78 -13.31 -14.19
N SER A 84 1.87 -14.31 -15.07
CA SER A 84 2.60 -14.22 -16.34
C SER A 84 2.07 -13.08 -17.23
N GLU A 85 2.96 -12.45 -17.98
CA GLU A 85 2.60 -11.44 -19.00
C GLU A 85 1.72 -12.00 -20.12
N ASP A 86 1.82 -13.30 -20.40
CA ASP A 86 1.02 -14.00 -21.42
C ASP A 86 -0.39 -14.36 -20.93
N SER A 87 -0.73 -14.08 -19.65
CA SER A 87 -2.07 -14.35 -19.13
C SER A 87 -3.11 -13.42 -19.75
N SER A 88 -4.33 -13.92 -19.96
CA SER A 88 -5.46 -13.14 -20.48
C SER A 88 -5.95 -12.04 -19.53
N TYR A 89 -5.51 -12.05 -18.28
CA TYR A 89 -5.80 -11.06 -17.24
C TYR A 89 -4.53 -10.63 -16.54
N GLU A 90 -4.59 -9.52 -15.81
CA GLU A 90 -3.49 -9.02 -14.97
C GLU A 90 -3.84 -9.17 -13.49
N LEU A 91 -2.96 -9.83 -12.73
CA LEU A 91 -3.02 -9.84 -11.27
C LEU A 91 -1.83 -9.06 -10.72
N TRP A 92 -2.13 -7.99 -9.98
CA TRP A 92 -1.16 -7.08 -9.39
C TRP A 92 -1.17 -7.17 -7.88
N GLN A 93 0.01 -7.16 -7.27
CA GLN A 93 0.21 -6.94 -5.85
C GLN A 93 0.71 -5.51 -5.64
N PHE A 94 0.09 -4.79 -4.74
CA PHE A 94 0.50 -3.45 -4.33
C PHE A 94 1.14 -3.53 -2.95
N ASN A 95 2.47 -3.54 -2.94
CA ASN A 95 3.24 -3.58 -1.70
C ASN A 95 3.28 -2.20 -1.05
N ARG A 96 2.97 -2.12 0.23
CA ARG A 96 3.04 -0.91 1.06
C ARG A 96 4.19 -1.03 2.07
N PRO A 97 5.44 -0.64 1.70
CA PRO A 97 6.62 -0.86 2.55
C PRO A 97 6.53 -0.21 3.92
N GLY A 98 5.87 0.95 4.01
CA GLY A 98 5.72 1.69 5.27
C GLY A 98 4.82 1.01 6.32
N LYS A 99 4.11 -0.07 5.95
CA LYS A 99 3.22 -0.83 6.83
C LYS A 99 3.38 -2.35 6.70
N ALA A 100 4.26 -2.81 5.82
CA ALA A 100 4.43 -4.21 5.47
C ALA A 100 3.09 -4.90 5.11
N SER A 101 2.16 -4.16 4.47
CA SER A 101 0.87 -4.67 4.03
C SER A 101 0.80 -4.76 2.52
N CYS A 102 -0.03 -5.67 2.03
CA CYS A 102 -0.27 -5.88 0.61
C CYS A 102 -1.75 -5.70 0.31
N SER A 103 -2.05 -5.15 -0.85
CA SER A 103 -3.36 -5.17 -1.49
C SER A 103 -3.21 -5.71 -2.90
N TYR A 104 -4.31 -6.06 -3.54
CA TYR A 104 -4.24 -6.67 -4.87
C TYR A 104 -5.22 -6.02 -5.83
N GLY A 105 -4.91 -6.11 -7.13
CA GLY A 105 -5.77 -5.68 -8.22
C GLY A 105 -5.85 -6.75 -9.29
N LEU A 106 -7.05 -7.16 -9.67
CA LEU A 106 -7.32 -8.09 -10.75
C LEU A 106 -7.98 -7.33 -11.90
N ILE A 107 -7.32 -7.30 -13.05
CA ILE A 107 -7.79 -6.58 -14.22
C ILE A 107 -8.08 -7.56 -15.36
N TYR A 108 -9.29 -7.47 -15.92
CA TYR A 108 -9.67 -8.14 -17.13
C TYR A 108 -10.48 -7.19 -18.02
N GLY A 109 -10.06 -7.02 -19.28
CA GLY A 109 -10.68 -6.06 -20.19
C GLY A 109 -10.63 -4.63 -19.62
N ALA A 110 -11.80 -3.99 -19.53
CA ALA A 110 -11.94 -2.64 -19.02
C ALA A 110 -12.40 -2.58 -17.55
N GLU A 111 -12.23 -3.66 -16.80
CA GLU A 111 -12.74 -3.80 -15.44
C GLU A 111 -11.63 -4.22 -14.48
N MET A 112 -11.66 -3.66 -13.26
CA MET A 112 -10.72 -3.97 -12.18
C MET A 112 -11.46 -4.29 -10.88
N TYR A 113 -11.08 -5.39 -10.23
CA TYR A 113 -11.40 -5.71 -8.84
C TYR A 113 -10.22 -5.35 -7.96
N VAL A 114 -10.47 -4.79 -6.78
CA VAL A 114 -9.43 -4.43 -5.82
C VAL A 114 -9.66 -5.16 -4.50
N PHE A 115 -8.63 -5.77 -3.93
CA PHE A 115 -8.69 -6.52 -2.68
C PHE A 115 -7.82 -5.84 -1.62
N ASP A 116 -8.39 -5.65 -0.43
CA ASP A 116 -7.76 -5.02 0.74
C ASP A 116 -7.12 -3.65 0.42
N PRO A 117 -7.83 -2.72 -0.25
CA PRO A 117 -7.23 -1.44 -0.59
C PRO A 117 -6.88 -0.62 0.65
N SER A 118 -5.69 -0.05 0.66
CA SER A 118 -5.29 0.91 1.68
C SER A 118 -6.04 2.24 1.54
N LYS A 119 -5.98 3.09 2.55
CA LYS A 119 -6.61 4.43 2.56
C LYS A 119 -6.19 5.37 1.41
N ASN A 120 -5.12 5.05 0.69
CA ASN A 120 -4.68 5.79 -0.49
C ASN A 120 -5.51 5.37 -1.72
N SER A 121 -6.82 5.61 -1.65
CA SER A 121 -7.81 5.20 -2.66
C SER A 121 -7.52 5.75 -4.05
N GLN A 122 -7.03 6.98 -4.13
CA GLN A 122 -6.70 7.65 -5.39
C GLN A 122 -5.67 6.87 -6.23
N PHE A 123 -4.71 6.23 -5.58
CA PHE A 123 -3.71 5.40 -6.26
C PHE A 123 -4.36 4.28 -7.09
N TYR A 124 -5.35 3.58 -6.53
CA TYR A 124 -6.02 2.46 -7.24
C TYR A 124 -6.84 2.95 -8.41
N VAL A 125 -7.50 4.10 -8.27
CA VAL A 125 -8.27 4.72 -9.35
C VAL A 125 -7.35 5.10 -10.50
N GLU A 126 -6.28 5.84 -10.23
CA GLU A 126 -5.28 6.24 -11.23
C GLU A 126 -4.60 5.03 -11.88
N PHE A 127 -4.35 3.98 -11.09
CA PHE A 127 -3.75 2.73 -11.59
C PHE A 127 -4.68 2.02 -12.58
N ALA A 128 -5.98 1.94 -12.27
CA ALA A 128 -6.99 1.36 -13.16
C ALA A 128 -7.13 2.20 -14.45
N GLU A 129 -7.30 3.51 -14.31
CA GLU A 129 -7.43 4.45 -15.44
C GLU A 129 -6.22 4.39 -16.39
N GLY A 130 -5.01 4.33 -15.83
CA GLY A 130 -3.77 4.18 -16.60
C GLY A 130 -3.68 2.89 -17.41
N ARG A 131 -4.56 1.93 -17.15
CA ARG A 131 -4.71 0.65 -17.89
C ARG A 131 -6.00 0.56 -18.69
N GLY A 132 -6.75 1.66 -18.80
CA GLY A 132 -8.03 1.69 -19.51
C GLY A 132 -9.14 0.93 -18.80
N ALA A 133 -8.99 0.64 -17.51
CA ALA A 133 -9.97 -0.06 -16.70
C ALA A 133 -10.66 0.87 -15.69
N LYS A 134 -11.82 0.42 -15.18
CA LYS A 134 -12.54 1.05 -14.07
C LYS A 134 -12.69 0.06 -12.93
N ILE A 135 -12.61 0.54 -11.71
CA ILE A 135 -12.86 -0.29 -10.54
C ILE A 135 -14.37 -0.54 -10.44
N SER A 136 -14.78 -1.80 -10.47
CA SER A 136 -16.18 -2.22 -10.34
C SER A 136 -16.47 -2.82 -8.96
N HIS A 137 -15.47 -3.44 -8.34
CA HIS A 137 -15.61 -4.06 -7.02
C HIS A 137 -14.39 -3.78 -6.15
N THR A 138 -14.64 -3.63 -4.85
CA THR A 138 -13.63 -3.71 -3.80
C THR A 138 -14.00 -4.81 -2.82
N PHE A 139 -13.03 -5.57 -2.39
CA PHE A 139 -13.20 -6.72 -1.50
C PHE A 139 -12.31 -6.56 -0.29
N GLU A 140 -12.82 -6.91 0.89
CA GLU A 140 -12.01 -7.04 2.11
C GLU A 140 -11.88 -8.50 2.49
N THR A 141 -10.65 -8.94 2.81
CA THR A 141 -10.44 -10.28 3.38
C THR A 141 -10.91 -10.33 4.82
N HIS A 142 -10.82 -9.22 5.56
CA HIS A 142 -11.25 -9.10 6.95
C HIS A 142 -11.31 -7.64 7.38
N LEU A 143 -11.83 -7.36 8.55
CA LEU A 143 -11.77 -6.01 9.13
C LEU A 143 -10.35 -5.75 9.64
N GLN A 144 -9.63 -4.89 8.94
CA GLN A 144 -8.26 -4.54 9.25
C GLN A 144 -8.15 -3.79 10.59
N ALA A 145 -7.33 -4.30 11.51
CA ALA A 145 -7.12 -3.68 12.81
C ALA A 145 -6.03 -2.60 12.81
N ASP A 146 -5.08 -2.70 11.89
CA ASP A 146 -3.84 -1.91 11.89
C ASP A 146 -3.78 -0.82 10.81
N TYR A 147 -4.74 -0.78 9.87
CA TYR A 147 -4.87 0.29 8.90
C TYR A 147 -6.33 0.58 8.50
N ILE A 148 -6.54 1.75 7.91
CA ILE A 148 -7.85 2.16 7.41
C ILE A 148 -7.99 1.65 5.97
N SER A 149 -9.05 0.87 5.71
CA SER A 149 -9.43 0.43 4.37
C SER A 149 -9.77 1.61 3.45
N GLY A 150 -9.48 1.44 2.17
CA GLY A 150 -9.84 2.34 1.10
C GLY A 150 -11.17 2.00 0.42
N SER A 151 -11.78 0.84 0.69
CA SER A 151 -12.93 0.31 -0.04
C SER A 151 -14.11 1.25 -0.10
N ALA A 152 -14.56 1.79 1.04
CA ALA A 152 -15.66 2.74 1.06
C ALA A 152 -15.37 4.02 0.24
N LYS A 153 -14.15 4.55 0.33
CA LYS A 153 -13.76 5.74 -0.46
C LYS A 153 -13.68 5.47 -1.95
N ILE A 154 -13.24 4.27 -2.35
CA ILE A 154 -13.24 3.87 -3.76
C ILE A 154 -14.69 3.73 -4.24
N SER A 155 -15.55 3.08 -3.45
CA SER A 155 -16.98 2.96 -3.73
C SER A 155 -17.63 4.32 -3.93
N ASP A 156 -17.44 5.26 -3.00
CA ASP A 156 -17.97 6.63 -3.09
C ASP A 156 -17.48 7.38 -4.35
N ALA A 157 -16.23 7.20 -4.72
CA ALA A 157 -15.60 7.92 -5.84
C ALA A 157 -15.94 7.34 -7.22
N THR A 158 -16.16 6.02 -7.31
CA THR A 158 -16.26 5.30 -8.59
C THR A 158 -17.61 4.63 -8.83
N GLY A 159 -18.41 4.46 -7.79
CA GLY A 159 -19.62 3.63 -7.80
C GLY A 159 -19.33 2.12 -7.73
N ALA A 160 -18.10 1.73 -7.43
CA ALA A 160 -17.72 0.33 -7.24
C ALA A 160 -18.49 -0.31 -6.08
N ILE A 161 -18.83 -1.58 -6.22
CA ILE A 161 -19.47 -2.35 -5.15
C ILE A 161 -18.40 -2.65 -4.09
N PHE A 162 -18.66 -2.24 -2.85
CA PHE A 162 -17.87 -2.66 -1.71
C PHE A 162 -18.42 -3.98 -1.19
N ALA A 163 -17.62 -5.05 -1.18
CA ALA A 163 -18.01 -6.39 -0.75
C ALA A 163 -17.17 -6.85 0.44
N ALA A 164 -17.84 -7.34 1.49
CA ALA A 164 -17.19 -7.80 2.72
C ALA A 164 -18.06 -8.83 3.46
N HIS A 165 -17.44 -9.64 4.32
CA HIS A 165 -18.19 -10.64 5.06
C HIS A 165 -18.89 -10.04 6.29
N PRO A 166 -20.20 -10.34 6.51
CA PRO A 166 -20.98 -9.75 7.60
C PRO A 166 -20.46 -10.12 9.00
N GLY A 167 -19.69 -11.18 9.15
CA GLY A 167 -19.03 -11.55 10.40
C GLY A 167 -18.14 -10.47 10.99
N ASP A 168 -17.57 -9.61 10.12
CA ASP A 168 -16.73 -8.48 10.52
C ASP A 168 -17.42 -7.12 10.30
N PHE A 169 -18.32 -7.02 9.32
CA PHE A 169 -18.85 -5.75 8.85
C PHE A 169 -20.32 -5.49 9.21
N SER A 170 -20.99 -6.37 9.98
CA SER A 170 -22.40 -6.19 10.36
C SER A 170 -22.68 -4.92 11.16
N GLY A 171 -21.67 -4.34 11.81
CA GLY A 171 -21.77 -3.05 12.52
C GLY A 171 -21.29 -1.84 11.69
N SER A 172 -20.96 -2.03 10.41
CA SER A 172 -20.46 -0.95 9.53
C SER A 172 -21.53 0.12 9.29
N VAL A 173 -21.09 1.37 9.21
CA VAL A 173 -21.92 2.51 8.76
C VAL A 173 -21.90 2.67 7.24
N TYR A 174 -21.08 1.93 6.55
CA TYR A 174 -20.97 1.94 5.09
C TYR A 174 -21.89 0.89 4.50
N ASP A 175 -22.51 1.22 3.38
CA ASP A 175 -23.21 0.22 2.57
C ASP A 175 -22.20 -0.74 1.94
N TYR A 176 -22.45 -2.01 2.04
CA TYR A 176 -21.63 -3.05 1.46
C TYR A 176 -22.46 -4.24 0.99
N HIS A 177 -21.95 -4.97 0.02
CA HIS A 177 -22.49 -6.27 -0.40
C HIS A 177 -22.04 -7.35 0.60
N PRO A 178 -22.98 -8.00 1.32
CA PRO A 178 -22.63 -9.04 2.28
C PRO A 178 -22.22 -10.33 1.57
N LEU A 179 -20.95 -10.71 1.69
CA LEU A 179 -20.40 -11.92 1.10
C LEU A 179 -20.92 -13.18 1.77
N SER A 180 -21.08 -14.23 0.98
CA SER A 180 -21.44 -15.57 1.41
C SER A 180 -20.38 -16.59 0.99
N ASP A 181 -20.21 -17.66 1.77
CA ASP A 181 -19.32 -18.77 1.40
C ASP A 181 -19.76 -19.42 0.07
N GLY A 182 -18.79 -19.65 -0.82
CA GLY A 182 -19.02 -20.21 -2.14
C GLY A 182 -19.55 -19.21 -3.18
N GLU A 183 -19.75 -17.93 -2.82
CA GLU A 183 -20.16 -16.91 -3.77
C GLU A 183 -19.12 -16.73 -4.88
N VAL A 184 -19.58 -16.43 -6.08
CA VAL A 184 -18.72 -16.34 -7.27
C VAL A 184 -18.92 -15.00 -7.97
N PHE A 185 -17.82 -14.31 -8.26
CA PHE A 185 -17.80 -13.08 -9.04
C PHE A 185 -17.17 -13.32 -10.39
N ASN A 186 -17.86 -12.87 -11.44
CA ASN A 186 -17.40 -12.89 -12.82
C ASN A 186 -17.33 -11.46 -13.35
N PHE A 187 -16.41 -11.20 -14.26
CA PHE A 187 -16.38 -9.95 -14.99
C PHE A 187 -17.65 -9.78 -15.86
N ASN A 188 -18.00 -8.53 -16.19
CA ASN A 188 -19.30 -8.18 -16.80
C ASN A 188 -19.63 -8.92 -18.09
N ASP A 189 -18.64 -9.36 -18.87
CA ASP A 189 -18.85 -10.14 -20.09
C ASP A 189 -19.02 -11.65 -19.86
N GLY A 190 -18.91 -12.09 -18.58
CA GLY A 190 -18.99 -13.49 -18.20
C GLY A 190 -17.78 -14.33 -18.62
N SER A 191 -16.75 -13.71 -19.20
CA SER A 191 -15.47 -14.34 -19.52
C SER A 191 -14.37 -13.84 -18.55
N GLY A 192 -13.17 -14.35 -18.65
CA GLY A 192 -12.08 -13.95 -17.77
C GLY A 192 -11.97 -14.79 -16.49
N PRO A 193 -11.09 -14.37 -15.55
CA PRO A 193 -10.86 -15.12 -14.34
C PRO A 193 -12.07 -15.07 -13.39
N VAL A 194 -12.35 -16.20 -12.79
CA VAL A 194 -13.41 -16.34 -11.78
C VAL A 194 -12.83 -16.04 -10.41
N VAL A 195 -13.56 -15.28 -9.57
CA VAL A 195 -13.23 -15.05 -8.18
C VAL A 195 -14.23 -15.78 -7.30
N GLN A 196 -13.78 -16.79 -6.58
CA GLN A 196 -14.60 -17.54 -5.63
C GLN A 196 -14.32 -17.09 -4.21
N VAL A 197 -15.38 -16.86 -3.44
CA VAL A 197 -15.34 -16.51 -2.02
C VAL A 197 -15.28 -17.79 -1.19
N VAL A 198 -14.34 -17.86 -0.26
CA VAL A 198 -14.23 -18.93 0.72
C VAL A 198 -14.24 -18.30 2.11
N HIS A 199 -15.28 -18.53 2.90
CA HIS A 199 -15.32 -18.09 4.29
C HIS A 199 -14.32 -18.93 5.10
N SER A 200 -13.30 -18.27 5.63
CA SER A 200 -12.15 -18.88 6.31
C SER A 200 -11.92 -18.26 7.71
N PRO A 201 -12.90 -18.36 8.62
CA PRO A 201 -12.83 -17.75 9.94
C PRO A 201 -11.67 -18.30 10.76
N GLY A 202 -11.04 -17.45 11.54
CA GLY A 202 -9.90 -17.79 12.40
C GLY A 202 -9.23 -16.55 12.93
N HIS A 203 -8.55 -15.80 12.08
CA HIS A 203 -7.97 -14.49 12.44
C HIS A 203 -9.07 -13.52 12.89
N THR A 204 -10.14 -13.41 12.11
CA THR A 204 -11.39 -12.76 12.50
C THR A 204 -12.59 -13.67 12.22
N PRO A 205 -13.79 -13.39 12.81
CA PRO A 205 -15.01 -14.13 12.49
C PRO A 205 -15.44 -14.03 11.03
N GLY A 206 -15.12 -12.90 10.37
CA GLY A 206 -15.47 -12.65 8.98
C GLY A 206 -14.32 -12.87 8.01
N SER A 207 -13.19 -13.45 8.43
CA SER A 207 -12.07 -13.73 7.54
C SER A 207 -12.51 -14.49 6.29
N THR A 208 -12.10 -13.98 5.15
CA THR A 208 -12.50 -14.45 3.82
C THR A 208 -11.25 -14.62 2.95
N THR A 209 -11.19 -15.72 2.25
CA THR A 209 -10.16 -16.01 1.24
C THR A 209 -10.78 -15.92 -0.14
N TYR A 210 -10.08 -15.30 -1.08
CA TYR A 210 -10.51 -15.22 -2.49
C TYR A 210 -9.65 -16.14 -3.33
N VAL A 211 -10.28 -17.09 -4.01
CA VAL A 211 -9.61 -17.99 -4.95
C VAL A 211 -9.85 -17.44 -6.36
N ILE A 212 -8.76 -17.11 -7.06
CA ILE A 212 -8.79 -16.51 -8.41
C ILE A 212 -8.37 -17.57 -9.42
N ASP A 213 -9.30 -17.91 -10.34
CA ASP A 213 -9.06 -18.81 -11.46
C ASP A 213 -8.47 -20.18 -11.05
N GLU A 214 -8.79 -20.66 -9.84
CA GLU A 214 -8.24 -21.87 -9.21
C GLU A 214 -6.68 -21.90 -9.14
N LYS A 215 -6.02 -20.75 -9.33
CA LYS A 215 -4.55 -20.64 -9.42
C LYS A 215 -3.92 -19.78 -8.32
N PHE A 216 -4.66 -18.77 -7.87
CA PHE A 216 -4.17 -17.83 -6.86
C PHE A 216 -5.13 -17.77 -5.69
N MET A 217 -4.57 -17.57 -4.51
CA MET A 217 -5.34 -17.45 -3.28
C MET A 217 -4.92 -16.18 -2.53
N LEU A 218 -5.88 -15.30 -2.27
CA LEU A 218 -5.70 -14.11 -1.45
C LEU A 218 -6.32 -14.40 -0.09
N SER A 219 -5.51 -14.76 0.88
CA SER A 219 -5.96 -15.29 2.18
C SER A 219 -6.03 -14.22 3.29
N GLY A 220 -5.61 -12.97 3.01
CA GLY A 220 -5.41 -12.01 4.08
C GLY A 220 -4.51 -12.58 5.16
N ASP A 221 -4.88 -12.37 6.41
CA ASP A 221 -4.13 -12.82 7.60
C ASP A 221 -4.52 -14.25 8.07
N THR A 222 -5.22 -15.02 7.22
CA THR A 222 -5.57 -16.41 7.51
C THR A 222 -4.38 -17.36 7.32
N VAL A 223 -3.52 -17.08 6.33
CA VAL A 223 -2.33 -17.89 6.04
C VAL A 223 -1.10 -16.99 5.95
N PHE A 224 -0.12 -17.24 6.80
CA PHE A 224 1.21 -16.60 6.76
C PHE A 224 2.23 -17.60 6.20
N ILE A 225 3.15 -17.11 5.39
CA ILE A 225 4.26 -17.90 4.80
C ILE A 225 5.56 -17.40 5.41
#